data_21fb6824ff69b4c2ee522ed2bf085e54
#
_entry.id   21fb6824ff69b4c2ee522ed2bf085e54
#
_cell.length_a   1.000
_cell.length_b   1.000
_cell.length_c   1.000
_cell.angle_alpha   90.00
_cell.angle_beta   90.00
_cell.angle_gamma   90.00
#
_symmetry.space_group_name_H-M   'P 1'
#
loop_
_entity.id
_entity.type
_entity.pdbx_description
1 polymer ?
#
loop_
_entity_poly.entity_id
_entity_poly.type
_entity_poly.pdbx_seq_one_letter_code
_entity_poly.pdbx_strand_id
1 'polypeptide(L)'
;MWVGLSKETAHQLGTPISSLMAWTTILRENYPDDELLPEMDKDVKRLQIIADRFSKIGSVPEPVPADLKEVLQHVVDYMNRRTSRKIDIRTEFPSGNFIVKLNASLFEWVVENLCKNAVDSMGGASGSITIRLEEAGRRVVVEVSDTGRGIKKKDIRNVFRPGFTTKKRGWGLGLSLARRIVEEYHHGRIFVKSSEIGKGTTVRIELGKEQEMRQI
;
A
#
# COMPACT_ATOMS: atom_id res chain seq x y z
N MET A 1 -0.65 6.01 -21.96
CA MET A 1 -0.66 7.44 -21.56
C MET A 1 -0.23 7.67 -20.12
N TRP A 2 -0.74 6.98 -19.10
CA TRP A 2 -0.36 7.17 -17.69
C TRP A 2 1.07 6.70 -17.31
N VAL A 3 1.60 5.65 -17.97
CA VAL A 3 2.96 5.12 -17.68
C VAL A 3 4.03 6.15 -18.05
N GLY A 4 3.90 6.81 -19.20
CA GLY A 4 4.80 7.89 -19.60
C GLY A 4 4.72 9.09 -18.67
N LEU A 5 3.51 9.47 -18.25
CA LEU A 5 3.28 10.58 -17.33
C LEU A 5 3.87 10.30 -15.95
N SER A 6 3.73 9.06 -15.45
CA SER A 6 4.24 8.66 -14.13
C SER A 6 5.78 8.65 -14.10
N LYS A 7 6.43 8.17 -15.16
CA LYS A 7 7.90 8.14 -15.27
C LYS A 7 8.47 9.55 -15.40
N GLU A 8 7.87 10.36 -16.26
CA GLU A 8 8.26 11.76 -16.46
C GLU A 8 8.05 12.57 -15.18
N THR A 9 6.89 12.45 -14.53
CA THR A 9 6.60 13.13 -13.27
C THR A 9 7.55 12.69 -12.16
N ALA A 10 7.88 11.40 -12.07
CA ALA A 10 8.84 10.90 -11.08
C ALA A 10 10.25 11.47 -11.33
N HIS A 11 10.67 11.55 -12.59
CA HIS A 11 11.97 12.13 -12.96
C HIS A 11 12.00 13.64 -12.66
N GLN A 12 10.95 14.37 -13.03
CA GLN A 12 10.82 15.80 -12.75
C GLN A 12 10.71 16.13 -11.25
N LEU A 13 10.15 15.22 -10.42
CA LEU A 13 10.13 15.36 -8.97
C LEU A 13 11.45 14.96 -8.32
N GLY A 14 12.19 14.02 -8.89
CA GLY A 14 13.46 13.54 -8.34
C GLY A 14 14.50 14.64 -8.19
N THR A 15 14.64 15.50 -9.19
CA THR A 15 15.60 16.62 -9.18
C THR A 15 15.34 17.61 -8.04
N PRO A 16 14.14 18.20 -7.87
CA PRO A 16 13.88 19.12 -6.77
C PRO A 16 13.93 18.43 -5.39
N ILE A 17 13.57 17.17 -5.28
CA ILE A 17 13.68 16.42 -4.02
C ILE A 17 15.14 16.22 -3.64
N SER A 18 16.01 15.87 -4.60
CA SER A 18 17.46 15.74 -4.37
C SER A 18 18.07 17.07 -3.93
N SER A 19 17.63 18.20 -4.53
CA SER A 19 18.05 19.53 -4.11
C SER A 19 17.61 19.85 -2.68
N LEU A 20 16.36 19.55 -2.33
CA LEU A 20 15.84 19.73 -0.96
C LEU A 20 16.63 18.91 0.05
N MET A 21 16.99 17.65 -0.28
CA MET A 21 17.83 16.81 0.58
C MET A 21 19.22 17.43 0.81
N ALA A 22 19.85 17.95 -0.25
CA ALA A 22 21.13 18.63 -0.12
C ALA A 22 21.02 19.88 0.75
N TRP A 23 19.96 20.68 0.57
CA TRP A 23 19.74 21.89 1.36
C TRP A 23 19.48 21.60 2.83
N THR A 24 18.67 20.57 3.17
CA THR A 24 18.45 20.18 4.56
C THR A 24 19.72 19.65 5.21
N THR A 25 20.60 18.98 4.46
CA THR A 25 21.92 18.57 4.96
C THR A 25 22.80 19.77 5.30
N ILE A 26 22.90 20.74 4.38
CA ILE A 26 23.69 21.97 4.60
C ILE A 26 23.15 22.77 5.77
N LEU A 27 21.82 22.92 5.88
CA LEU A 27 21.20 23.62 7.00
C LEU A 27 21.49 22.94 8.33
N ARG A 28 21.50 21.60 8.38
CA ARG A 28 21.81 20.85 9.59
C ARG A 28 23.27 21.06 10.04
N GLU A 29 24.20 21.13 9.10
CA GLU A 29 25.60 21.42 9.40
C GLU A 29 25.80 22.85 9.96
N ASN A 30 25.03 23.82 9.45
CA ASN A 30 25.14 25.21 9.87
C ASN A 30 24.32 25.55 11.11
N TYR A 31 23.22 24.83 11.36
CA TYR A 31 22.26 25.06 12.44
C TYR A 31 21.89 23.74 13.15
N PRO A 32 22.85 23.08 13.81
CA PRO A 32 22.64 21.73 14.36
C PRO A 32 21.57 21.64 15.45
N ASP A 33 21.31 22.76 16.15
CA ASP A 33 20.36 22.83 17.27
C ASP A 33 18.94 23.29 16.82
N ASP A 34 18.69 23.45 15.52
CA ASP A 34 17.38 23.87 15.04
C ASP A 34 16.37 22.71 15.10
N GLU A 35 15.30 22.89 15.86
CA GLU A 35 14.27 21.86 16.08
C GLU A 35 13.40 21.58 14.85
N LEU A 36 13.37 22.46 13.84
CA LEU A 36 12.56 22.30 12.63
C LEU A 36 13.26 21.40 11.59
N LEU A 37 14.59 21.36 11.57
CA LEU A 37 15.34 20.61 10.58
C LEU A 37 15.04 19.10 10.59
N PRO A 38 14.89 18.42 11.75
CA PRO A 38 14.49 17.02 11.79
C PRO A 38 13.10 16.78 11.17
N GLU A 39 12.15 17.72 11.31
CA GLU A 39 10.82 17.62 10.73
C GLU A 39 10.87 17.83 9.20
N MET A 40 11.67 18.81 8.73
CA MET A 40 11.92 19.02 7.30
C MET A 40 12.52 17.77 6.65
N ASP A 41 13.51 17.14 7.27
CA ASP A 41 14.11 15.89 6.80
C ASP A 41 13.09 14.76 6.67
N LYS A 42 12.18 14.63 7.62
CA LYS A 42 11.11 13.64 7.56
C LYS A 42 10.20 13.88 6.35
N ASP A 43 9.85 15.13 6.09
CA ASP A 43 8.97 15.47 4.98
C ASP A 43 9.67 15.32 3.62
N VAL A 44 10.94 15.71 3.50
CA VAL A 44 11.74 15.48 2.30
C VAL A 44 11.91 13.99 2.01
N LYS A 45 12.20 13.17 3.03
CA LYS A 45 12.24 11.70 2.91
C LYS A 45 10.89 11.12 2.46
N ARG A 46 9.77 11.68 2.96
CA ARG A 46 8.44 11.26 2.50
C ARG A 46 8.23 11.57 1.03
N LEU A 47 8.62 12.75 0.56
CA LEU A 47 8.55 13.13 -0.85
C LEU A 47 9.40 12.20 -1.72
N GLN A 48 10.61 11.86 -1.27
CA GLN A 48 11.48 10.90 -1.97
C GLN A 48 10.81 9.54 -2.11
N ILE A 49 10.26 8.99 -1.04
CA ILE A 49 9.55 7.69 -1.07
C ILE A 49 8.38 7.74 -2.06
N ILE A 50 7.65 8.85 -2.12
CA ILE A 50 6.54 9.02 -3.06
C ILE A 50 7.07 9.05 -4.49
N ALA A 51 8.11 9.83 -4.78
CA ALA A 51 8.72 9.91 -6.11
C ALA A 51 9.27 8.54 -6.57
N ASP A 52 9.96 7.82 -5.69
CA ASP A 52 10.48 6.47 -5.96
C ASP A 52 9.35 5.47 -6.27
N ARG A 53 8.24 5.58 -5.56
CA ARG A 53 7.03 4.76 -5.81
C ARG A 53 6.43 5.08 -7.17
N PHE A 54 6.32 6.35 -7.55
CA PHE A 54 5.88 6.77 -8.88
C PHE A 54 6.83 6.32 -9.99
N SER A 55 8.14 6.39 -9.77
CA SER A 55 9.16 5.89 -10.69
C SER A 55 9.01 4.38 -10.94
N LYS A 56 8.78 3.60 -9.87
CA LYS A 56 8.54 2.16 -9.97
C LYS A 56 7.26 1.80 -10.72
N ILE A 57 6.21 2.62 -10.62
CA ILE A 57 4.99 2.46 -11.42
C ILE A 57 5.26 2.75 -12.91
N GLY A 58 6.21 3.62 -13.22
CA GLY A 58 6.60 3.97 -14.59
C GLY A 58 7.60 3.00 -15.24
N SER A 59 8.39 2.27 -14.45
CA SER A 59 9.33 1.24 -14.91
C SER A 59 8.76 -0.13 -14.54
N VAL A 60 7.92 -0.73 -15.36
CA VAL A 60 7.29 -2.03 -15.10
C VAL A 60 8.34 -3.06 -14.63
N PRO A 61 8.58 -3.25 -13.32
CA PRO A 61 9.49 -4.28 -12.85
C PRO A 61 8.79 -5.62 -13.03
N GLU A 62 9.44 -6.55 -13.68
CA GLU A 62 8.89 -7.89 -13.88
C GLU A 62 8.57 -8.55 -12.53
N PRO A 63 7.37 -9.15 -12.40
CA PRO A 63 7.04 -9.95 -11.24
C PRO A 63 7.95 -11.18 -11.16
N VAL A 64 8.53 -11.41 -9.99
CA VAL A 64 9.38 -12.59 -9.71
C VAL A 64 8.71 -13.47 -8.67
N PRO A 65 9.02 -14.79 -8.62
CA PRO A 65 8.52 -15.66 -7.55
C PRO A 65 8.93 -15.12 -6.18
N ALA A 66 7.97 -14.93 -5.30
CA ALA A 66 8.19 -14.50 -3.93
C ALA A 66 7.18 -15.14 -2.98
N ASP A 67 7.58 -15.35 -1.72
CA ASP A 67 6.66 -15.82 -0.69
C ASP A 67 5.77 -14.67 -0.21
N LEU A 68 4.50 -14.74 -0.57
CA LEU A 68 3.51 -13.74 -0.22
C LEU A 68 3.35 -13.57 1.30
N LYS A 69 3.58 -14.63 2.07
CA LYS A 69 3.51 -14.59 3.53
C LYS A 69 4.61 -13.69 4.12
N GLU A 70 5.84 -13.80 3.61
CA GLU A 70 6.94 -12.91 4.01
C GLU A 70 6.66 -11.46 3.65
N VAL A 71 6.16 -11.21 2.44
CA VAL A 71 5.80 -9.87 1.99
C VAL A 71 4.72 -9.24 2.88
N LEU A 72 3.69 -10.00 3.23
CA LEU A 72 2.63 -9.53 4.13
C LEU A 72 3.16 -9.30 5.55
N GLN A 73 4.05 -10.15 6.06
CA GLN A 73 4.64 -9.99 7.38
C GLN A 73 5.47 -8.70 7.47
N HIS A 74 6.25 -8.36 6.44
CA HIS A 74 6.98 -7.08 6.39
C HIS A 74 6.04 -5.87 6.54
N VAL A 75 4.87 -5.91 5.87
CA VAL A 75 3.88 -4.82 6.00
C VAL A 75 3.31 -4.76 7.40
N VAL A 76 2.98 -5.91 8.00
CA VAL A 76 2.47 -5.98 9.39
C VAL A 76 3.46 -5.39 10.37
N ASP A 77 4.73 -5.77 10.28
CA ASP A 77 5.79 -5.28 11.15
C ASP A 77 6.01 -3.76 10.98
N TYR A 78 5.93 -3.28 9.74
CA TYR A 78 6.00 -1.85 9.44
C TYR A 78 4.83 -1.09 10.04
N MET A 79 3.61 -1.58 9.86
CA MET A 79 2.39 -0.95 10.34
C MET A 79 2.32 -0.95 11.87
N ASN A 80 2.70 -2.04 12.54
CA ASN A 80 2.74 -2.13 14.00
C ASN A 80 3.64 -1.08 14.65
N ARG A 81 4.75 -0.72 14.00
CA ARG A 81 5.66 0.33 14.49
C ARG A 81 5.12 1.75 14.34
N ARG A 82 4.16 1.96 13.43
CA ARG A 82 3.67 3.31 13.05
C ARG A 82 2.23 3.58 13.40
N THR A 83 1.49 2.55 13.78
CA THR A 83 0.08 2.65 14.12
C THR A 83 -0.08 2.81 15.62
N SER A 84 -1.09 3.56 16.05
CA SER A 84 -1.44 3.71 17.45
C SER A 84 -1.72 2.34 18.10
N ARG A 85 -1.28 2.14 19.34
CA ARG A 85 -1.58 0.95 20.16
C ARG A 85 -3.07 0.68 20.36
N LYS A 86 -3.94 1.63 20.01
CA LYS A 86 -5.40 1.45 20.03
C LYS A 86 -5.91 0.56 18.90
N ILE A 87 -5.08 0.34 17.86
CA ILE A 87 -5.43 -0.49 16.70
C ILE A 87 -4.61 -1.77 16.76
N ASP A 88 -5.31 -2.89 16.85
CA ASP A 88 -4.74 -4.22 16.88
C ASP A 88 -4.64 -4.78 15.46
N ILE A 89 -3.43 -5.11 15.01
CA ILE A 89 -3.19 -5.69 13.68
C ILE A 89 -2.92 -7.17 13.84
N ARG A 90 -3.81 -8.00 13.30
CA ARG A 90 -3.79 -9.47 13.38
C ARG A 90 -3.50 -10.09 12.04
N THR A 91 -2.85 -11.24 12.06
CA THR A 91 -2.60 -12.06 10.87
C THR A 91 -3.25 -13.43 11.02
N GLU A 92 -3.86 -13.89 9.94
CA GLU A 92 -4.40 -15.24 9.81
C GLU A 92 -3.74 -15.89 8.60
N PHE A 93 -2.54 -16.46 8.82
CA PHE A 93 -1.75 -17.09 7.77
C PHE A 93 -1.72 -18.60 7.99
N PRO A 94 -2.09 -19.40 6.97
CA PRO A 94 -1.98 -20.86 7.04
C PRO A 94 -0.51 -21.31 7.09
N SER A 95 -0.29 -22.57 7.44
CA SER A 95 1.01 -23.21 7.34
C SER A 95 1.45 -23.33 5.88
N GLY A 96 2.77 -23.36 5.63
CA GLY A 96 3.36 -23.53 4.30
C GLY A 96 3.75 -22.20 3.64
N ASN A 97 4.28 -22.33 2.42
CA ASN A 97 4.76 -21.22 1.60
C ASN A 97 3.73 -20.90 0.52
N PHE A 98 3.60 -19.61 0.25
CA PHE A 98 2.64 -19.08 -0.73
C PHE A 98 3.41 -18.36 -1.84
N ILE A 99 4.02 -19.16 -2.74
CA ILE A 99 4.83 -18.60 -3.82
C ILE A 99 3.92 -18.09 -4.94
N VAL A 100 4.04 -16.80 -5.24
CA VAL A 100 3.35 -16.13 -6.33
C VAL A 100 4.32 -15.23 -7.09
N LYS A 101 4.08 -15.01 -8.38
CA LYS A 101 4.83 -14.00 -9.14
C LYS A 101 4.35 -12.62 -8.79
N LEU A 102 5.19 -11.84 -8.14
CA LEU A 102 4.87 -10.47 -7.77
C LEU A 102 6.10 -9.57 -7.69
N ASN A 103 5.88 -8.28 -7.81
CA ASN A 103 6.83 -7.28 -7.37
C ASN A 103 6.57 -6.98 -5.90
N ALA A 104 7.43 -7.53 -5.01
CA ALA A 104 7.25 -7.42 -3.57
C ALA A 104 7.03 -5.98 -3.11
N SER A 105 7.85 -5.03 -3.55
CA SER A 105 7.77 -3.63 -3.08
C SER A 105 6.49 -2.91 -3.53
N LEU A 106 5.98 -3.21 -4.73
CA LEU A 106 4.70 -2.67 -5.19
C LEU A 106 3.53 -3.32 -4.46
N PHE A 107 3.63 -4.62 -4.19
CA PHE A 107 2.57 -5.33 -3.48
C PHE A 107 2.52 -4.93 -1.99
N GLU A 108 3.67 -4.77 -1.33
CA GLU A 108 3.76 -4.18 0.02
C GLU A 108 3.05 -2.83 0.07
N TRP A 109 3.28 -1.98 -0.93
CA TRP A 109 2.61 -0.68 -1.00
C TRP A 109 1.09 -0.80 -1.16
N VAL A 110 0.59 -1.77 -1.94
CA VAL A 110 -0.86 -2.05 -2.02
C VAL A 110 -1.42 -2.35 -0.65
N VAL A 111 -0.83 -3.31 0.07
CA VAL A 111 -1.32 -3.74 1.39
C VAL A 111 -1.17 -2.62 2.42
N GLU A 112 -0.07 -1.87 2.40
CA GLU A 112 0.13 -0.68 3.22
C GLU A 112 -0.97 0.36 3.01
N ASN A 113 -1.37 0.63 1.76
CA ASN A 113 -2.48 1.52 1.44
C ASN A 113 -3.82 1.04 2.00
N LEU A 114 -4.08 -0.26 1.91
CA LEU A 114 -5.30 -0.85 2.50
C LEU A 114 -5.29 -0.70 4.02
N CYS A 115 -4.18 -1.00 4.68
CA CYS A 115 -4.04 -0.84 6.13
C CYS A 115 -4.17 0.62 6.56
N LYS A 116 -3.57 1.58 5.83
CA LYS A 116 -3.74 3.01 6.10
C LYS A 116 -5.19 3.46 5.97
N ASN A 117 -5.88 2.97 4.94
CA ASN A 117 -7.30 3.26 4.78
C ASN A 117 -8.14 2.68 5.93
N ALA A 118 -7.80 1.49 6.40
CA ALA A 118 -8.41 0.87 7.56
C ALA A 118 -8.20 1.72 8.83
N VAL A 119 -6.96 2.13 9.12
CA VAL A 119 -6.63 3.03 10.25
C VAL A 119 -7.45 4.33 10.17
N ASP A 120 -7.46 4.97 9.00
CA ASP A 120 -8.20 6.22 8.79
C ASP A 120 -9.72 6.04 8.97
N SER A 121 -10.25 4.86 8.62
CA SER A 121 -11.67 4.56 8.76
C SER A 121 -12.11 4.48 10.22
N MET A 122 -11.19 4.24 11.14
CA MET A 122 -11.45 4.18 12.59
C MET A 122 -11.50 5.55 13.24
N GLY A 123 -11.00 6.62 12.56
CA GLY A 123 -11.16 8.00 13.01
C GLY A 123 -10.51 8.31 14.37
N GLY A 124 -9.46 7.59 14.76
CA GLY A 124 -8.79 7.71 16.07
C GLY A 124 -9.40 6.86 17.20
N ALA A 125 -10.49 6.15 16.93
CA ALA A 125 -11.04 5.17 17.87
C ALA A 125 -10.20 3.87 17.88
N SER A 126 -10.45 3.04 18.91
CA SER A 126 -9.90 1.68 18.96
C SER A 126 -10.53 0.79 17.88
N GLY A 127 -9.76 -0.16 17.38
CA GLY A 127 -10.27 -1.10 16.40
C GLY A 127 -9.26 -2.18 16.06
N SER A 128 -9.57 -2.99 15.06
CA SER A 128 -8.68 -4.04 14.59
C SER A 128 -8.59 -4.08 13.07
N ILE A 129 -7.44 -4.53 12.60
CA ILE A 129 -7.18 -4.87 11.20
C ILE A 129 -6.76 -6.33 11.17
N THR A 130 -7.44 -7.14 10.37
CA THR A 130 -7.07 -8.55 10.17
C THR A 130 -6.60 -8.74 8.73
N ILE A 131 -5.38 -9.24 8.57
CA ILE A 131 -4.82 -9.63 7.27
C ILE A 131 -4.87 -11.14 7.20
N ARG A 132 -5.72 -11.66 6.30
CA ARG A 132 -5.90 -13.10 6.07
C ARG A 132 -5.27 -13.48 4.74
N LEU A 133 -4.62 -14.63 4.73
CA LEU A 133 -4.09 -15.27 3.54
C LEU A 133 -4.75 -16.67 3.42
N GLU A 134 -5.23 -17.00 2.24
CA GLU A 134 -5.83 -18.31 1.98
C GLU A 134 -5.58 -18.78 0.55
N GLU A 135 -5.67 -20.08 0.32
CA GLU A 135 -5.70 -20.67 -1.02
C GLU A 135 -7.15 -20.91 -1.44
N ALA A 136 -7.48 -20.52 -2.66
CA ALA A 136 -8.77 -20.74 -3.28
C ALA A 136 -8.57 -21.33 -4.69
N GLY A 137 -8.39 -22.63 -4.76
CA GLY A 137 -8.12 -23.36 -5.99
C GLY A 137 -6.78 -22.93 -6.61
N ARG A 138 -6.83 -22.33 -7.81
CA ARG A 138 -5.63 -21.85 -8.51
C ARG A 138 -5.23 -20.41 -8.12
N ARG A 139 -5.85 -19.86 -7.10
CA ARG A 139 -5.60 -18.50 -6.62
C ARG A 139 -5.11 -18.49 -5.21
N VAL A 140 -4.32 -17.47 -4.90
CA VAL A 140 -4.00 -17.07 -3.56
C VAL A 140 -4.77 -15.79 -3.27
N VAL A 141 -5.39 -15.73 -2.12
CA VAL A 141 -6.30 -14.66 -1.70
C VAL A 141 -5.74 -13.97 -0.49
N VAL A 142 -5.67 -12.64 -0.56
CA VAL A 142 -5.35 -11.77 0.57
C VAL A 142 -6.59 -10.95 0.90
N GLU A 143 -7.02 -10.98 2.14
CA GLU A 143 -8.08 -10.12 2.65
C GLU A 143 -7.54 -9.19 3.73
N VAL A 144 -7.88 -7.91 3.61
CA VAL A 144 -7.63 -6.91 4.64
C VAL A 144 -8.98 -6.45 5.15
N SER A 145 -9.27 -6.79 6.40
CA SER A 145 -10.54 -6.48 7.07
C SER A 145 -10.31 -5.49 8.20
N ASP A 146 -11.14 -4.48 8.28
CA ASP A 146 -11.12 -3.49 9.36
C ASP A 146 -12.46 -3.43 10.10
N THR A 147 -12.44 -2.88 11.30
CA THR A 147 -13.62 -2.61 12.13
C THR A 147 -14.00 -1.14 12.14
N GLY A 148 -13.68 -0.42 11.06
CA GLY A 148 -13.94 1.02 10.96
C GLY A 148 -15.37 1.36 10.56
N ARG A 149 -15.54 2.59 10.09
CA ARG A 149 -16.89 3.16 9.78
C ARG A 149 -17.62 2.50 8.62
N GLY A 150 -16.96 1.67 7.81
CA GLY A 150 -17.53 1.09 6.61
C GLY A 150 -17.70 2.08 5.45
N ILE A 151 -18.16 1.57 4.30
CA ILE A 151 -18.37 2.30 3.05
C ILE A 151 -19.86 2.26 2.69
N LYS A 152 -20.43 3.40 2.30
CA LYS A 152 -21.82 3.46 1.82
C LYS A 152 -21.96 2.62 0.54
N LYS A 153 -23.05 1.86 0.41
CA LYS A 153 -23.30 0.98 -0.77
C LYS A 153 -23.13 1.68 -2.11
N LYS A 154 -23.59 2.96 -2.20
CA LYS A 154 -23.45 3.77 -3.43
C LYS A 154 -21.99 4.09 -3.80
N ASP A 155 -21.09 4.09 -2.81
CA ASP A 155 -19.69 4.47 -2.99
C ASP A 155 -18.78 3.27 -3.28
N ILE A 156 -19.22 2.03 -2.95
CA ILE A 156 -18.42 0.81 -3.12
C ILE A 156 -17.88 0.67 -4.55
N ARG A 157 -18.69 0.98 -5.56
CA ARG A 157 -18.27 0.91 -6.98
C ARG A 157 -17.30 2.01 -7.38
N ASN A 158 -17.21 3.08 -6.59
CA ASN A 158 -16.44 4.27 -6.89
C ASN A 158 -15.12 4.36 -6.15
N VAL A 159 -14.93 3.60 -5.05
CA VAL A 159 -13.74 3.73 -4.19
C VAL A 159 -12.41 3.49 -4.90
N PHE A 160 -12.42 2.74 -6.02
CA PHE A 160 -11.25 2.51 -6.86
C PHE A 160 -11.11 3.49 -8.03
N ARG A 161 -12.01 4.47 -8.18
CA ARG A 161 -11.87 5.51 -9.20
C ARG A 161 -10.80 6.53 -8.81
N PRO A 162 -9.91 6.94 -9.72
CA PRO A 162 -8.94 8.00 -9.44
C PRO A 162 -9.64 9.28 -8.96
N GLY A 163 -9.10 9.88 -7.90
CA GLY A 163 -9.65 11.11 -7.32
C GLY A 163 -10.86 10.91 -6.38
N PHE A 164 -11.39 9.69 -6.25
CA PHE A 164 -12.48 9.45 -5.30
C PHE A 164 -11.94 9.43 -3.87
N THR A 165 -12.45 10.32 -3.03
CA THR A 165 -12.12 10.36 -1.62
C THR A 165 -13.29 10.93 -0.80
N THR A 166 -13.48 10.36 0.39
CA THR A 166 -14.40 10.89 1.41
C THR A 166 -13.64 11.62 2.53
N LYS A 167 -12.30 11.73 2.39
CA LYS A 167 -11.44 12.36 3.39
C LYS A 167 -11.29 13.85 3.09
N LYS A 168 -11.22 14.69 4.12
CA LYS A 168 -10.93 16.13 3.96
C LYS A 168 -9.54 16.40 3.40
N ARG A 169 -8.59 15.50 3.64
CA ARG A 169 -7.20 15.54 3.13
C ARG A 169 -6.90 14.23 2.43
N GLY A 170 -6.38 14.34 1.22
CA GLY A 170 -6.00 13.18 0.40
C GLY A 170 -6.47 13.34 -1.05
N TRP A 171 -5.69 12.83 -1.97
CA TRP A 171 -5.89 12.99 -3.41
C TRP A 171 -6.83 11.93 -4.02
N GLY A 172 -7.29 10.96 -3.20
CA GLY A 172 -8.13 9.86 -3.70
C GLY A 172 -7.42 8.91 -4.68
N LEU A 173 -6.09 8.83 -4.61
CA LEU A 173 -5.29 8.03 -5.55
C LEU A 173 -4.86 6.67 -5.00
N GLY A 174 -4.90 6.45 -3.68
CA GLY A 174 -4.36 5.24 -3.05
C GLY A 174 -5.00 3.96 -3.55
N LEU A 175 -6.33 3.86 -3.53
CA LEU A 175 -7.04 2.66 -3.98
C LEU A 175 -7.01 2.50 -5.50
N SER A 176 -7.03 3.57 -6.28
CA SER A 176 -6.92 3.48 -7.75
C SER A 176 -5.55 2.99 -8.18
N LEU A 177 -4.48 3.42 -7.50
CA LEU A 177 -3.13 2.90 -7.73
C LEU A 177 -2.99 1.46 -7.25
N ALA A 178 -3.56 1.11 -6.09
CA ALA A 178 -3.59 -0.27 -5.61
C ALA A 178 -4.26 -1.20 -6.63
N ARG A 179 -5.41 -0.79 -7.18
CA ARG A 179 -6.10 -1.52 -8.24
C ARG A 179 -5.23 -1.70 -9.47
N ARG A 180 -4.59 -0.64 -9.92
CA ARG A 180 -3.70 -0.69 -11.06
C ARG A 180 -2.53 -1.65 -10.85
N ILE A 181 -1.88 -1.61 -9.70
CA ILE A 181 -0.78 -2.50 -9.36
C ILE A 181 -1.24 -3.96 -9.36
N VAL A 182 -2.37 -4.25 -8.75
CA VAL A 182 -2.90 -5.62 -8.69
C VAL A 182 -3.36 -6.11 -10.07
N GLU A 183 -4.12 -5.30 -10.81
CA GLU A 183 -4.76 -5.75 -12.06
C GLU A 183 -3.80 -5.69 -13.26
N GLU A 184 -3.03 -4.58 -13.43
CA GLU A 184 -2.17 -4.40 -14.60
C GLU A 184 -0.79 -5.07 -14.45
N TYR A 185 -0.19 -5.05 -13.23
CA TYR A 185 1.17 -5.57 -13.03
C TYR A 185 1.21 -7.00 -12.49
N HIS A 186 0.19 -7.40 -11.75
CA HIS A 186 0.13 -8.74 -11.15
C HIS A 186 -0.96 -9.63 -11.75
N HIS A 187 -1.73 -9.11 -12.73
CA HIS A 187 -2.83 -9.83 -13.39
C HIS A 187 -3.85 -10.45 -12.42
N GLY A 188 -3.98 -9.80 -11.26
CA GLY A 188 -4.90 -10.18 -10.21
C GLY A 188 -6.23 -9.43 -10.26
N ARG A 189 -6.97 -9.49 -9.18
CA ARG A 189 -8.21 -8.75 -8.95
C ARG A 189 -8.20 -8.13 -7.57
N ILE A 190 -8.73 -6.92 -7.43
CA ILE A 190 -8.95 -6.25 -6.15
C ILE A 190 -10.36 -5.65 -6.11
N PHE A 191 -11.07 -5.90 -5.02
CA PHE A 191 -12.44 -5.40 -4.84
C PHE A 191 -12.85 -5.37 -3.36
N VAL A 192 -13.89 -4.62 -3.07
CA VAL A 192 -14.54 -4.65 -1.76
C VAL A 192 -15.40 -5.92 -1.68
N LYS A 193 -14.99 -6.89 -0.86
CA LYS A 193 -15.74 -8.13 -0.63
C LYS A 193 -17.01 -7.85 0.17
N SER A 194 -16.89 -7.06 1.22
CA SER A 194 -18.00 -6.66 2.06
C SER A 194 -17.70 -5.33 2.74
N SER A 195 -18.73 -4.56 2.98
CA SER A 195 -18.66 -3.37 3.81
C SER A 195 -20.03 -3.05 4.39
N GLU A 196 -20.07 -2.74 5.69
CA GLU A 196 -21.27 -2.36 6.41
C GLU A 196 -20.98 -1.14 7.29
N ILE A 197 -21.84 -0.14 7.21
CA ILE A 197 -21.70 1.09 7.99
C ILE A 197 -21.65 0.76 9.49
N GLY A 198 -20.61 1.25 10.15
CA GLY A 198 -20.39 1.04 11.59
C GLY A 198 -19.79 -0.32 11.97
N LYS A 199 -19.56 -1.23 11.01
CA LYS A 199 -18.97 -2.55 11.26
C LYS A 199 -17.61 -2.76 10.60
N GLY A 200 -17.34 -2.02 9.52
CA GLY A 200 -16.04 -2.08 8.84
C GLY A 200 -16.11 -2.51 7.39
N THR A 201 -14.93 -2.79 6.82
CA THR A 201 -14.76 -3.14 5.40
C THR A 201 -13.79 -4.29 5.26
N THR A 202 -14.06 -5.19 4.33
CA THR A 202 -13.13 -6.21 3.86
C THR A 202 -12.80 -5.96 2.40
N VAL A 203 -11.53 -5.72 2.09
CA VAL A 203 -11.00 -5.65 0.74
C VAL A 203 -10.30 -6.96 0.43
N ARG A 204 -10.61 -7.54 -0.73
CA ARG A 204 -10.06 -8.81 -1.20
C ARG A 204 -9.19 -8.61 -2.42
N ILE A 205 -8.02 -9.26 -2.41
CA ILE A 205 -7.09 -9.37 -3.52
C ILE A 205 -6.98 -10.84 -3.90
N GLU A 206 -7.05 -11.13 -5.19
CA GLU A 206 -6.88 -12.46 -5.74
C GLU A 206 -5.71 -12.45 -6.72
N LEU A 207 -4.71 -13.31 -6.50
CA LEU A 207 -3.54 -13.50 -7.36
C LEU A 207 -3.51 -14.91 -7.92
N GLY A 208 -2.96 -15.09 -9.13
CA GLY A 208 -2.69 -16.43 -9.66
C GLY A 208 -1.59 -17.11 -8.86
N LYS A 209 -1.80 -18.36 -8.48
CA LYS A 209 -0.75 -19.21 -7.88
C LYS A 209 0.26 -19.59 -8.96
N GLU A 210 1.56 -19.52 -8.65
CA GLU A 210 2.56 -20.06 -9.56
C GLU A 210 2.38 -21.58 -9.62
N GLN A 211 2.18 -22.10 -10.83
CA GLN A 211 2.14 -23.55 -11.01
C GLN A 211 3.58 -24.06 -10.82
N GLU A 212 3.80 -24.97 -9.88
CA GLU A 212 4.99 -25.79 -9.89
C GLU A 212 5.14 -26.39 -11.27
N MET A 213 6.17 -26.01 -12.01
CA MET A 213 6.54 -26.70 -13.23
C MET A 213 6.82 -28.14 -12.81
N ARG A 214 5.88 -29.04 -13.07
CA ARG A 214 6.15 -30.49 -13.00
C ARG A 214 7.35 -30.72 -13.91
N GLN A 215 8.49 -30.99 -13.30
CA GLN A 215 9.61 -31.57 -14.02
C GLN A 215 9.10 -32.87 -14.61
N ILE A 216 9.00 -32.92 -15.95
CA ILE A 216 8.80 -34.12 -16.75
C ILE A 216 10.15 -34.77 -16.94
#